data_c54d857cc25a467b2d1693ac5ae9ff7a
#
_entry.id   c54d857cc25a467b2d1693ac5ae9ff7a
#
_cell.length_a   1.000
_cell.length_b   1.000
_cell.length_c   1.000
_cell.angle_alpha   90.00
_cell.angle_beta   90.00
_cell.angle_gamma   90.00
#
_symmetry.space_group_name_H-M   'P 1'
#
loop_
_entity.id
_entity.type
_entity.pdbx_description
1 polymer ?
#
loop_
_entity_poly.entity_id
_entity_poly.type
_entity_poly.pdbx_seq_one_letter_code
_entity_poly.pdbx_strand_id
1 'polypeptide(L)'
;FLCHYAADSICHPYVYGRIQYETDGKGSRFHGLHAELENDIDTLLLRKFKHKKPSEFNQAATICLNGQEIQFLSRFLSRCINETYYPITERNIFQVTEGMVTRSVYAIRFGGRLLSDPAGHKRNTIQFFESMFLKHPIASKKLVTDDTPKGVRNTLNLDHEVWTNPWNKTLASSASFLDLYRQTLQKCNLMYYQFNS
;
A
#
# COMPACT_ATOMS: atom_id res chain seq x y z
N PHE A 1 -9.49 0.77 -8.58
CA PHE A 1 -9.47 2.06 -7.88
C PHE A 1 -10.35 2.04 -6.64
N LEU A 2 -11.67 1.78 -6.76
CA LEU A 2 -12.60 1.81 -5.61
C LEU A 2 -12.18 0.89 -4.46
N CYS A 3 -11.72 -0.33 -4.76
CA CYS A 3 -11.24 -1.26 -3.73
C CYS A 3 -9.98 -0.74 -3.02
N HIS A 4 -9.05 -0.15 -3.76
CA HIS A 4 -7.85 0.45 -3.18
C HIS A 4 -8.22 1.62 -2.26
N TYR A 5 -9.06 2.54 -2.74
CA TYR A 5 -9.55 3.65 -1.92
C TYR A 5 -10.27 3.18 -0.65
N ALA A 6 -11.12 2.14 -0.76
CA ALA A 6 -11.80 1.58 0.40
C ALA A 6 -10.80 1.00 1.41
N ALA A 7 -9.79 0.26 0.93
CA ALA A 7 -8.73 -0.32 1.75
C ALA A 7 -7.93 0.78 2.46
N ASP A 8 -7.42 1.75 1.73
CA ASP A 8 -6.62 2.83 2.29
C ASP A 8 -7.37 3.62 3.35
N SER A 9 -8.64 3.96 3.08
CA SER A 9 -9.44 4.76 4.01
C SER A 9 -9.73 4.06 5.34
N ILE A 10 -9.70 2.73 5.37
CA ILE A 10 -9.98 1.92 6.57
C ILE A 10 -8.69 1.44 7.22
N CYS A 11 -7.71 0.98 6.41
CA CYS A 11 -6.54 0.29 6.93
C CYS A 11 -5.36 1.22 7.24
N HIS A 12 -5.19 2.35 6.53
CA HIS A 12 -4.07 3.27 6.79
C HIS A 12 -4.04 3.83 8.21
N PRO A 13 -5.17 4.20 8.85
CA PRO A 13 -5.12 4.61 10.26
C PRO A 13 -4.48 3.57 11.18
N TYR A 14 -4.74 2.28 10.93
CA TYR A 14 -4.10 1.18 11.63
C TYR A 14 -2.61 1.11 11.32
N VAL A 15 -2.23 1.05 10.04
CA VAL A 15 -0.83 0.93 9.61
C VAL A 15 0.01 2.05 10.21
N TYR A 16 -0.43 3.29 10.08
CA TYR A 16 0.28 4.45 10.62
C TYR A 16 0.24 4.52 12.15
N GLY A 17 -0.84 4.09 12.77
CA GLY A 17 -0.93 3.98 14.25
C GLY A 17 0.05 2.95 14.79
N ARG A 18 0.19 1.79 14.14
CA ARG A 18 1.09 0.70 14.58
C ARG A 18 2.57 1.05 14.42
N ILE A 19 2.95 1.84 13.44
CA ILE A 19 4.33 2.33 13.28
C ILE A 19 4.61 3.60 14.11
N GLN A 20 3.65 4.04 14.93
CA GLN A 20 3.73 5.26 15.74
C GLN A 20 4.10 6.49 14.90
N TYR A 21 3.38 6.67 13.79
CA TYR A 21 3.59 7.80 12.90
C TYR A 21 3.31 9.13 13.60
N GLU A 22 4.25 10.07 13.49
CA GLU A 22 4.11 11.44 13.99
C GLU A 22 3.84 12.36 12.81
N THR A 23 2.77 13.15 12.88
CA THR A 23 2.31 14.03 11.79
C THR A 23 3.25 15.19 11.49
N ASP A 24 4.12 15.54 12.43
CA ASP A 24 5.23 16.48 12.29
C ASP A 24 6.54 15.79 11.86
N GLY A 25 6.47 14.50 11.63
CA GLY A 25 7.60 13.61 11.41
C GLY A 25 8.42 13.96 10.19
N LYS A 26 9.59 14.46 10.42
CA LYS A 26 10.70 14.53 9.47
C LYS A 26 11.20 13.11 9.21
N GLY A 27 10.49 12.32 8.31
CA GLY A 27 11.03 11.04 8.44
C GLY A 27 10.98 10.02 7.33
N SER A 28 12.09 9.88 6.66
CA SER A 28 12.47 8.68 5.92
C SER A 28 12.24 7.37 6.71
N ARG A 29 12.38 7.39 8.04
CA ARG A 29 12.10 6.28 8.95
C ARG A 29 10.70 5.69 8.75
N PHE A 30 9.67 6.55 8.69
CA PHE A 30 8.29 6.08 8.59
C PHE A 30 7.99 5.41 7.25
N HIS A 31 8.59 5.87 6.15
CA HIS A 31 8.42 5.24 4.85
C HIS A 31 8.92 3.78 4.81
N GLY A 32 10.05 3.50 5.46
CA GLY A 32 10.57 2.14 5.58
C GLY A 32 9.67 1.26 6.44
N LEU A 33 9.27 1.74 7.63
CA LEU A 33 8.41 1.00 8.55
C LEU A 33 7.02 0.74 7.98
N HIS A 34 6.45 1.73 7.27
CA HIS A 34 5.18 1.60 6.58
C HIS A 34 5.22 0.47 5.55
N ALA A 35 6.20 0.51 4.63
CA ALA A 35 6.34 -0.50 3.60
C ALA A 35 6.61 -1.91 4.18
N GLU A 36 7.41 -1.99 5.25
CA GLU A 36 7.68 -3.26 5.94
C GLU A 36 6.41 -3.85 6.54
N LEU A 37 5.63 -3.05 7.28
CA LEU A 37 4.40 -3.51 7.91
C LEU A 37 3.35 -3.93 6.88
N GLU A 38 3.20 -3.19 5.78
CA GLU A 38 2.29 -3.56 4.69
C GLU A 38 2.72 -4.86 4.00
N ASN A 39 4.01 -5.03 3.70
CA ASN A 39 4.53 -6.27 3.14
C ASN A 39 4.28 -7.47 4.07
N ASP A 40 4.44 -7.28 5.37
CA ASP A 40 4.18 -8.32 6.37
C ASP A 40 2.70 -8.69 6.41
N ILE A 41 1.81 -7.70 6.42
CA ILE A 41 0.36 -7.90 6.40
C ILE A 41 -0.03 -8.64 5.11
N ASP A 42 0.41 -8.18 3.96
CA ASP A 42 0.12 -8.78 2.66
C ASP A 42 0.58 -10.23 2.59
N THR A 43 1.79 -10.52 3.08
CA THR A 43 2.32 -11.89 3.17
C THR A 43 1.45 -12.78 4.03
N LEU A 44 0.99 -12.29 5.19
CA LEU A 44 0.13 -13.05 6.10
C LEU A 44 -1.25 -13.27 5.51
N LEU A 45 -1.85 -12.27 4.88
CA LEU A 45 -3.15 -12.42 4.23
C LEU A 45 -3.09 -13.35 3.03
N LEU A 46 -2.04 -13.25 2.21
CA LEU A 46 -1.82 -14.11 1.06
C LEU A 46 -1.70 -15.57 1.48
N ARG A 47 -0.92 -15.86 2.52
CA ARG A 47 -0.78 -17.20 3.10
C ARG A 47 -2.11 -17.72 3.68
N LYS A 48 -2.83 -16.85 4.43
CA LYS A 48 -4.09 -17.19 5.07
C LYS A 48 -5.21 -17.49 4.07
N PHE A 49 -5.39 -16.66 3.06
CA PHE A 49 -6.56 -16.72 2.18
C PHE A 49 -6.29 -17.36 0.82
N LYS A 50 -5.04 -17.37 0.37
CA LYS A 50 -4.67 -17.94 -0.93
C LYS A 50 -3.76 -19.16 -0.81
N HIS A 51 -3.26 -19.46 0.37
CA HIS A 51 -2.30 -20.52 0.62
C HIS A 51 -1.05 -20.45 -0.27
N LYS A 52 -0.60 -19.21 -0.53
CA LYS A 52 0.54 -18.89 -1.41
C LYS A 52 1.59 -18.08 -0.67
N LYS A 53 2.83 -18.23 -1.12
CA LYS A 53 3.94 -17.31 -0.78
C LYS A 53 3.91 -16.11 -1.73
N PRO A 54 4.54 -14.98 -1.36
CA PRO A 54 4.64 -13.81 -2.23
C PRO A 54 5.21 -14.13 -3.62
N SER A 55 6.23 -14.98 -3.73
CA SER A 55 6.83 -15.39 -5.02
C SER A 55 5.89 -16.20 -5.91
N GLU A 56 4.88 -16.84 -5.34
CA GLU A 56 3.88 -17.63 -6.06
C GLU A 56 2.68 -16.79 -6.53
N PHE A 57 2.66 -15.51 -6.15
CA PHE A 57 1.60 -14.59 -6.51
C PHE A 57 2.09 -13.55 -7.52
N ASN A 58 1.56 -13.60 -8.73
CA ASN A 58 1.88 -12.64 -9.76
C ASN A 58 1.02 -11.37 -9.61
N GLN A 59 1.48 -10.41 -8.82
CA GLN A 59 0.80 -9.14 -8.61
C GLN A 59 0.54 -8.38 -9.94
N ALA A 60 1.51 -8.43 -10.87
CA ALA A 60 1.35 -7.77 -12.17
C ALA A 60 0.20 -8.34 -13.00
N ALA A 61 -0.15 -9.61 -12.80
CA ALA A 61 -1.28 -10.25 -13.50
C ALA A 61 -2.65 -9.77 -12.99
N THR A 62 -2.71 -9.09 -11.86
CA THR A 62 -3.97 -8.48 -11.38
C THR A 62 -4.39 -7.27 -12.21
N ILE A 63 -3.44 -6.68 -12.96
CA ILE A 63 -3.71 -5.58 -13.89
C ILE A 63 -3.98 -6.16 -15.29
N CYS A 64 -5.20 -6.69 -15.48
CA CYS A 64 -5.63 -7.37 -16.70
C CYS A 64 -6.15 -6.38 -17.75
N LEU A 65 -5.47 -5.27 -18.00
CA LEU A 65 -5.88 -4.27 -18.98
C LEU A 65 -5.16 -4.47 -20.31
N ASN A 66 -5.89 -4.41 -21.41
CA ASN A 66 -5.33 -4.31 -22.76
C ASN A 66 -4.91 -2.87 -23.11
N GLY A 67 -4.31 -2.67 -24.29
CA GLY A 67 -3.79 -1.35 -24.69
C GLY A 67 -4.87 -0.27 -24.80
N GLN A 68 -6.07 -0.62 -25.30
CA GLN A 68 -7.18 0.33 -25.42
C GLN A 68 -7.76 0.70 -24.05
N GLU A 69 -7.87 -0.27 -23.15
CA GLU A 69 -8.31 -0.05 -21.77
C GLU A 69 -7.32 0.81 -20.99
N ILE A 70 -6.02 0.61 -21.18
CA ILE A 70 -4.99 1.46 -20.59
C ILE A 70 -5.10 2.90 -21.10
N GLN A 71 -5.32 3.07 -22.40
CA GLN A 71 -5.50 4.39 -22.99
C GLN A 71 -6.74 5.10 -22.44
N PHE A 72 -7.87 4.40 -22.39
CA PHE A 72 -9.11 4.92 -21.81
C PHE A 72 -8.90 5.31 -20.33
N LEU A 73 -8.33 4.40 -19.53
CA LEU A 73 -8.05 4.64 -18.12
C LEU A 73 -7.11 5.84 -17.92
N SER A 74 -6.09 5.96 -18.77
CA SER A 74 -5.12 7.05 -18.69
C SER A 74 -5.77 8.40 -18.95
N ARG A 75 -6.64 8.49 -19.95
CA ARG A 75 -7.42 9.68 -20.25
C ARG A 75 -8.40 10.02 -19.12
N PHE A 76 -9.11 9.03 -18.63
CA PHE A 76 -10.07 9.19 -17.55
C PHE A 76 -9.40 9.67 -16.26
N LEU A 77 -8.36 8.96 -15.79
CA LEU A 77 -7.69 9.31 -14.52
C LEU A 77 -6.96 10.64 -14.59
N SER A 78 -6.26 10.94 -15.70
CA SER A 78 -5.58 12.24 -15.83
C SER A 78 -6.57 13.40 -15.74
N ARG A 79 -7.71 13.26 -16.38
CA ARG A 79 -8.80 14.24 -16.32
C ARG A 79 -9.36 14.37 -14.90
N CYS A 80 -9.78 13.26 -14.28
CA CYS A 80 -10.34 13.28 -12.93
C CYS A 80 -9.38 13.90 -11.90
N ILE A 81 -8.08 13.54 -11.95
CA ILE A 81 -7.08 14.08 -11.04
C ILE A 81 -6.94 15.60 -11.25
N ASN A 82 -6.80 16.05 -12.49
CA ASN A 82 -6.64 17.47 -12.78
C ASN A 82 -7.89 18.26 -12.39
N GLU A 83 -9.10 17.78 -12.70
CA GLU A 83 -10.35 18.45 -12.34
C GLU A 83 -10.58 18.50 -10.83
N THR A 84 -10.13 17.48 -10.08
CA THR A 84 -10.28 17.43 -8.62
C THR A 84 -9.28 18.33 -7.89
N TYR A 85 -8.03 18.31 -8.31
CA TYR A 85 -6.97 19.01 -7.57
C TYR A 85 -6.74 20.48 -8.04
N TYR A 86 -7.07 20.80 -9.27
CA TYR A 86 -6.92 22.15 -9.78
C TYR A 86 -7.68 23.21 -8.96
N PRO A 87 -8.95 23.00 -8.60
CA PRO A 87 -9.70 23.97 -7.80
C PRO A 87 -9.17 24.13 -6.37
N ILE A 88 -8.52 23.06 -5.83
CA ILE A 88 -8.06 23.06 -4.44
C ILE A 88 -6.71 23.74 -4.29
N THR A 89 -5.85 23.64 -5.30
CA THR A 89 -4.48 24.12 -5.20
C THR A 89 -4.29 25.53 -5.76
N GLU A 90 -5.24 26.05 -6.54
CA GLU A 90 -5.18 27.34 -7.26
C GLU A 90 -3.86 27.55 -8.04
N ARG A 91 -3.10 26.50 -8.23
CA ARG A 91 -1.77 26.55 -8.85
C ARG A 91 -1.68 25.54 -9.98
N ASN A 92 -1.35 26.01 -11.17
CA ASN A 92 -0.96 25.18 -12.33
C ASN A 92 0.39 24.46 -12.13
N ILE A 93 0.70 24.02 -10.90
CA ILE A 93 2.03 23.53 -10.57
C ILE A 93 2.27 22.14 -11.15
N PHE A 94 1.22 21.34 -11.32
CA PHE A 94 1.37 19.98 -11.79
C PHE A 94 0.13 19.50 -12.54
N GLN A 95 0.28 19.26 -13.84
CA GLN A 95 -0.75 18.58 -14.62
C GLN A 95 -0.37 17.12 -14.84
N VAL A 96 -1.27 16.22 -14.45
CA VAL A 96 -1.14 14.79 -14.74
C VAL A 96 -1.51 14.56 -16.20
N THR A 97 -0.55 14.09 -17.00
CA THR A 97 -0.80 13.75 -18.41
C THR A 97 -1.22 12.30 -18.58
N GLU A 98 -1.91 11.99 -19.69
CA GLU A 98 -2.25 10.60 -20.05
C GLU A 98 -1.00 9.71 -20.12
N GLY A 99 0.10 10.24 -20.66
CA GLY A 99 1.38 9.53 -20.73
C GLY A 99 2.00 9.21 -19.37
N MET A 100 1.78 10.05 -18.35
CA MET A 100 2.22 9.76 -16.97
C MET A 100 1.42 8.59 -16.40
N VAL A 101 0.10 8.58 -16.55
CA VAL A 101 -0.75 7.48 -16.08
C VAL A 101 -0.40 6.17 -16.79
N THR A 102 -0.26 6.21 -18.13
CA THR A 102 0.16 5.05 -18.92
C THR A 102 1.48 4.47 -18.42
N ARG A 103 2.49 5.32 -18.23
CA ARG A 103 3.80 4.89 -17.69
C ARG A 103 3.69 4.32 -16.29
N SER A 104 2.84 4.88 -15.44
CA SER A 104 2.61 4.37 -14.09
C SER A 104 2.01 2.95 -14.10
N VAL A 105 1.05 2.67 -14.99
CA VAL A 105 0.50 1.31 -15.15
C VAL A 105 1.58 0.30 -15.53
N TYR A 106 2.42 0.64 -16.50
CA TYR A 106 3.53 -0.24 -16.88
C TYR A 106 4.61 -0.34 -15.79
N ALA A 107 4.89 0.76 -15.08
CA ALA A 107 5.84 0.76 -13.97
C ALA A 107 5.38 -0.16 -12.83
N ILE A 108 4.09 -0.18 -12.50
CA ILE A 108 3.53 -1.10 -11.49
C ILE A 108 3.69 -2.56 -11.95
N ARG A 109 3.37 -2.86 -13.22
CA ARG A 109 3.56 -4.21 -13.78
C ARG A 109 5.03 -4.67 -13.73
N PHE A 110 5.97 -3.78 -14.02
CA PHE A 110 7.39 -4.08 -13.97
C PHE A 110 7.92 -4.08 -12.54
N GLY A 111 7.51 -3.10 -11.73
CA GLY A 111 7.98 -2.89 -10.36
C GLY A 111 7.72 -4.08 -9.44
N GLY A 112 6.58 -4.74 -9.58
CA GLY A 112 6.26 -5.95 -8.81
C GLY A 112 7.30 -7.07 -8.99
N ARG A 113 7.86 -7.22 -10.20
CA ARG A 113 8.95 -8.18 -10.46
C ARG A 113 10.29 -7.72 -9.88
N LEU A 114 10.57 -6.42 -9.98
CA LEU A 114 11.81 -5.84 -9.48
C LEU A 114 11.90 -5.93 -7.95
N LEU A 115 10.78 -5.71 -7.27
CA LEU A 115 10.70 -5.74 -5.81
C LEU A 115 10.63 -7.16 -5.24
N SER A 116 10.40 -8.18 -6.06
CA SER A 116 10.42 -9.58 -5.63
C SER A 116 11.83 -10.04 -5.30
N ASP A 117 11.99 -10.57 -4.09
CA ASP A 117 13.24 -11.11 -3.55
C ASP A 117 12.97 -12.33 -2.65
N PRO A 118 12.51 -13.47 -3.22
CA PRO A 118 12.03 -14.61 -2.45
C PRO A 118 12.98 -15.09 -1.36
N ALA A 119 14.28 -15.12 -1.66
CA ALA A 119 15.33 -15.58 -0.76
C ALA A 119 15.94 -14.49 0.13
N GLY A 120 15.53 -13.22 -0.03
CA GLY A 120 16.04 -12.11 0.76
C GLY A 120 17.47 -11.66 0.42
N HIS A 121 18.07 -12.15 -0.66
CA HIS A 121 19.46 -11.82 -0.99
C HIS A 121 19.64 -10.35 -1.38
N LYS A 122 18.74 -9.82 -2.23
CA LYS A 122 18.75 -8.40 -2.61
C LYS A 122 18.53 -7.51 -1.38
N ARG A 123 17.54 -7.89 -0.55
CA ARG A 123 17.21 -7.17 0.68
C ARG A 123 18.42 -7.06 1.59
N ASN A 124 19.08 -8.19 1.87
CA ASN A 124 20.23 -8.21 2.76
C ASN A 124 21.40 -7.38 2.22
N THR A 125 21.67 -7.48 0.91
CA THR A 125 22.72 -6.70 0.26
C THR A 125 22.42 -5.20 0.30
N ILE A 126 21.20 -4.79 -0.07
CA ILE A 126 20.82 -3.38 -0.04
C ILE A 126 20.82 -2.85 1.39
N GLN A 127 20.30 -3.62 2.35
CA GLN A 127 20.29 -3.24 3.76
C GLN A 127 21.70 -3.03 4.32
N PHE A 128 22.66 -3.87 3.91
CA PHE A 128 24.05 -3.69 4.30
C PHE A 128 24.59 -2.34 3.80
N PHE A 129 24.38 -1.98 2.54
CA PHE A 129 24.80 -0.68 2.01
C PHE A 129 24.03 0.47 2.64
N GLU A 130 22.71 0.34 2.82
CA GLU A 130 21.92 1.38 3.48
C GLU A 130 22.40 1.66 4.90
N SER A 131 22.76 0.62 5.66
CA SER A 131 23.23 0.76 7.04
C SER A 131 24.54 1.54 7.18
N MET A 132 25.33 1.63 6.11
CA MET A 132 26.57 2.43 6.11
C MET A 132 26.31 3.93 5.90
N PHE A 133 25.19 4.30 5.24
CA PHE A 133 24.91 5.67 4.84
C PHE A 133 23.63 6.24 5.43
N LEU A 134 22.70 5.38 5.84
CA LEU A 134 21.39 5.76 6.33
C LEU A 134 21.17 5.27 7.76
N LYS A 135 20.69 6.15 8.61
CA LYS A 135 20.28 5.77 9.97
C LYS A 135 19.12 4.78 9.97
N HIS A 136 18.25 4.86 8.96
CA HIS A 136 17.08 4.02 8.81
C HIS A 136 17.00 3.48 7.37
N PRO A 137 17.02 2.15 7.17
CA PRO A 137 16.85 1.53 5.86
C PRO A 137 15.47 1.85 5.26
N ILE A 138 15.41 2.09 3.95
CA ILE A 138 14.17 2.42 3.23
C ILE A 138 13.96 1.48 2.04
N ALA A 139 14.95 1.35 1.15
CA ALA A 139 14.81 0.58 -0.08
C ALA A 139 14.74 -0.92 0.19
N SER A 140 15.58 -1.42 1.12
CA SER A 140 15.57 -2.84 1.51
C SER A 140 14.23 -3.27 2.11
N LYS A 141 13.54 -2.39 2.81
CA LYS A 141 12.23 -2.66 3.43
C LYS A 141 11.07 -2.73 2.44
N LYS A 142 11.27 -2.26 1.21
CA LYS A 142 10.29 -2.38 0.11
C LYS A 142 10.37 -3.71 -0.62
N LEU A 143 11.42 -4.49 -0.39
CA LEU A 143 11.59 -5.78 -1.05
C LEU A 143 10.75 -6.86 -0.37
N VAL A 144 10.02 -7.59 -1.19
CA VAL A 144 9.08 -8.63 -0.76
C VAL A 144 9.78 -10.00 -0.78
N THR A 145 9.86 -10.64 0.38
CA THR A 145 10.47 -11.96 0.56
C THR A 145 9.44 -13.04 0.86
N ASP A 146 9.83 -14.29 0.73
CA ASP A 146 9.00 -15.43 1.12
C ASP A 146 9.06 -15.76 2.61
N ASP A 147 9.82 -15.00 3.37
CA ASP A 147 9.91 -15.21 4.81
C ASP A 147 8.55 -15.04 5.48
N THR A 148 8.31 -15.83 6.51
CA THR A 148 7.14 -15.59 7.36
C THR A 148 7.45 -14.43 8.31
N PRO A 149 6.64 -13.38 8.34
CA PRO A 149 6.83 -12.27 9.25
C PRO A 149 6.91 -12.72 10.69
N LYS A 150 7.84 -12.16 11.44
CA LYS A 150 7.98 -12.40 12.88
C LYS A 150 6.87 -11.64 13.62
N GLY A 151 6.25 -12.28 14.62
CA GLY A 151 5.25 -11.60 15.44
C GLY A 151 3.88 -11.44 14.77
N VAL A 152 3.41 -12.47 14.06
CA VAL A 152 2.10 -12.52 13.38
C VAL A 152 0.95 -11.93 14.21
N ARG A 153 0.88 -12.26 15.51
CA ARG A 153 -0.18 -11.75 16.39
C ARG A 153 -0.12 -10.23 16.51
N ASN A 154 1.07 -9.69 16.70
CA ASN A 154 1.28 -8.25 16.81
C ASN A 154 1.05 -7.53 15.47
N THR A 155 1.56 -8.07 14.35
CA THR A 155 1.38 -7.50 13.00
C THR A 155 -0.10 -7.35 12.64
N LEU A 156 -0.92 -8.34 12.99
CA LEU A 156 -2.37 -8.34 12.71
C LEU A 156 -3.22 -7.83 13.88
N ASN A 157 -2.61 -7.47 15.01
CA ASN A 157 -3.28 -7.10 16.25
C ASN A 157 -4.33 -8.14 16.70
N LEU A 158 -3.96 -9.41 16.71
CA LEU A 158 -4.89 -10.46 17.08
C LEU A 158 -5.23 -10.48 18.58
N ASP A 159 -4.47 -9.77 19.39
CA ASP A 159 -4.72 -9.60 20.82
C ASP A 159 -5.59 -8.36 21.12
N HIS A 160 -6.03 -7.67 20.08
CA HIS A 160 -6.91 -6.48 20.19
C HIS A 160 -6.35 -5.39 21.10
N GLU A 161 -5.04 -5.16 21.05
CA GLU A 161 -4.39 -4.02 21.70
C GLU A 161 -4.92 -2.71 21.14
N VAL A 162 -5.06 -1.72 22.01
CA VAL A 162 -5.53 -0.39 21.60
C VAL A 162 -4.48 0.32 20.77
N TRP A 163 -4.87 0.82 19.63
CA TRP A 163 -4.09 1.69 18.76
C TRP A 163 -4.84 2.99 18.46
N THR A 164 -4.12 4.04 18.16
CA THR A 164 -4.68 5.40 17.98
C THR A 164 -4.50 5.86 16.55
N ASN A 165 -5.52 6.51 16.00
CA ASN A 165 -5.42 7.15 14.70
C ASN A 165 -4.45 8.34 14.77
N PRO A 166 -3.35 8.36 14.01
CA PRO A 166 -2.34 9.43 14.12
C PRO A 166 -2.84 10.81 13.67
N TRP A 167 -3.85 10.86 12.80
CA TRP A 167 -4.44 12.13 12.34
C TRP A 167 -5.55 12.65 13.27
N ASN A 168 -6.12 11.76 14.07
CA ASN A 168 -7.08 12.15 15.09
C ASN A 168 -6.85 11.32 16.37
N LYS A 169 -6.04 11.83 17.26
CA LYS A 169 -5.62 11.15 18.49
C LYS A 169 -6.78 10.86 19.47
N THR A 170 -7.96 11.45 19.25
CA THR A 170 -9.16 11.13 20.04
C THR A 170 -9.84 9.83 19.58
N LEU A 171 -9.49 9.34 18.38
CA LEU A 171 -10.01 8.11 17.83
C LEU A 171 -9.04 6.97 18.12
N ALA A 172 -9.43 6.16 19.10
CA ALA A 172 -8.73 4.91 19.42
C ALA A 172 -9.58 3.72 18.96
N SER A 173 -8.91 2.62 18.61
CA SER A 173 -9.56 1.37 18.23
C SER A 173 -8.74 0.18 18.73
N SER A 174 -9.40 -0.93 18.99
CA SER A 174 -8.76 -2.21 19.28
C SER A 174 -8.98 -3.24 18.15
N ALA A 175 -9.50 -2.80 17.01
CA ALA A 175 -9.75 -3.68 15.88
C ALA A 175 -8.47 -4.38 15.42
N SER A 176 -8.57 -5.67 15.12
CA SER A 176 -7.51 -6.39 14.42
C SER A 176 -7.48 -6.00 12.95
N PHE A 177 -6.36 -6.24 12.26
CA PHE A 177 -6.30 -6.02 10.82
C PHE A 177 -7.34 -6.86 10.06
N LEU A 178 -7.69 -8.04 10.56
CA LEU A 178 -8.72 -8.89 9.96
C LEU A 178 -10.12 -8.27 10.07
N ASP A 179 -10.40 -7.53 11.14
CA ASP A 179 -11.67 -6.82 11.29
C ASP A 179 -11.74 -5.64 10.31
N LEU A 180 -10.64 -4.89 10.16
CA LEU A 180 -10.52 -3.81 9.18
C LEU A 180 -10.63 -4.34 7.74
N TYR A 181 -10.04 -5.48 7.46
CA TYR A 181 -10.15 -6.13 6.15
C TYR A 181 -11.61 -6.51 5.82
N ARG A 182 -12.37 -7.04 6.79
CA ARG A 182 -13.81 -7.31 6.60
C ARG A 182 -14.60 -6.02 6.35
N GLN A 183 -14.32 -4.96 7.11
CA GLN A 183 -14.94 -3.64 6.89
C GLN A 183 -14.61 -3.09 5.50
N THR A 184 -13.38 -3.27 5.04
CA THR A 184 -12.97 -2.90 3.68
C THR A 184 -13.80 -3.61 2.62
N LEU A 185 -14.01 -4.91 2.74
CA LEU A 185 -14.83 -5.67 1.80
C LEU A 185 -16.29 -5.19 1.78
N GLN A 186 -16.86 -4.88 2.94
CA GLN A 186 -18.20 -4.30 3.03
C GLN A 186 -18.28 -2.94 2.36
N LYS A 187 -17.29 -2.08 2.61
CA LYS A 187 -17.21 -0.76 1.98
C LYS A 187 -17.03 -0.85 0.46
N CYS A 188 -16.19 -1.76 -0.03
CA CYS A 188 -16.03 -2.02 -1.46
C CYS A 188 -17.36 -2.39 -2.12
N ASN A 189 -18.11 -3.32 -1.52
CA ASN A 189 -19.41 -3.72 -2.04
C ASN A 189 -20.39 -2.55 -2.07
N LEU A 190 -20.49 -1.79 -0.99
CA LEU A 190 -21.37 -0.62 -0.93
C LEU A 190 -21.01 0.41 -2.01
N MET A 191 -19.74 0.74 -2.16
CA MET A 191 -19.26 1.68 -3.18
C MET A 191 -19.52 1.17 -4.60
N TYR A 192 -19.38 -0.14 -4.84
CA TYR A 192 -19.66 -0.75 -6.12
C TYR A 192 -21.14 -0.61 -6.49
N TYR A 193 -22.05 -0.88 -5.56
CA TYR A 193 -23.48 -0.68 -5.78
C TYR A 193 -23.84 0.78 -6.03
N GLN A 194 -23.30 1.70 -5.24
CA GLN A 194 -23.53 3.14 -5.42
C GLN A 194 -22.98 3.68 -6.75
N PHE A 195 -21.90 3.08 -7.27
CA PHE A 195 -21.32 3.48 -8.55
C PHE A 195 -22.16 3.02 -9.75
N ASN A 196 -22.90 1.91 -9.62
CA ASN A 196 -23.71 1.33 -10.67
C ASN A 196 -25.21 1.74 -10.59
N SER A 197 -25.62 2.48 -9.56
CA SER A 197 -26.96 3.04 -9.43
C SER A 197 -27.07 4.42 -10.08
#